data_1d5b13a7c3a4bfe5c180fd3d7b053f88
#
_entry.id   1d5b13a7c3a4bfe5c180fd3d7b053f88
#
_cell.length_a   1.000
_cell.length_b   1.000
_cell.length_c   1.000
_cell.angle_alpha   90.00
_cell.angle_beta   90.00
_cell.angle_gamma   90.00
#
_symmetry.space_group_name_H-M   'P 1'
#
loop_
_entity.id
_entity.type
_entity.pdbx_description
1 polymer ?
#
loop_
_entity_poly.entity_id
_entity_poly.type
_entity_poly.pdbx_seq_one_letter_code
_entity_poly.pdbx_strand_id
1 'polypeptide(L)'
;MSKAATVRLKKEYKKLLEQPVPLIVAKPAESNILEWHYVITGPQDTPYADGQYHGTVVFPREYPFQPPTIRMITPSGRFVPGQRICLSMSDFHPESWNLAWNVSTILKALQSFMVDDEPATGCLVKQDDQVIMSFAKQSKHWNATSNQQFKAQFPELML
;
A
#
# COMPACT_ATOMS: atom_id res chain seq x y z
N MET A 1 -4.07 22.71 3.05
CA MET A 1 -3.61 21.72 2.07
C MET A 1 -2.85 22.44 0.97
N SER A 2 -1.71 21.92 0.54
CA SER A 2 -0.92 22.49 -0.53
C SER A 2 -1.62 22.32 -1.88
N LYS A 3 -1.75 23.40 -2.63
CA LYS A 3 -2.33 23.37 -3.97
C LYS A 3 -1.49 22.50 -4.92
N ALA A 4 -0.16 22.54 -4.77
CA ALA A 4 0.75 21.77 -5.61
C ALA A 4 0.56 20.26 -5.37
N ALA A 5 0.44 19.83 -4.12
CA ALA A 5 0.17 18.43 -3.78
C ALA A 5 -1.17 17.98 -4.38
N THR A 6 -2.21 18.78 -4.25
CA THR A 6 -3.54 18.46 -4.76
C THR A 6 -3.52 18.29 -6.28
N VAL A 7 -2.93 19.22 -7.00
CA VAL A 7 -2.86 19.18 -8.47
C VAL A 7 -2.06 17.95 -8.92
N ARG A 8 -0.91 17.71 -8.29
CA ARG A 8 -0.04 16.59 -8.62
C ARG A 8 -0.75 15.24 -8.39
N LEU A 9 -1.41 15.08 -7.25
CA LEU A 9 -2.07 13.81 -6.91
C LEU A 9 -3.30 13.52 -7.77
N LYS A 10 -4.06 14.53 -8.14
CA LYS A 10 -5.17 14.37 -9.10
C LYS A 10 -4.66 13.88 -10.44
N LYS A 11 -3.54 14.43 -10.90
CA LYS A 11 -2.91 14.04 -12.16
C LYS A 11 -2.39 12.60 -12.09
N GLU A 12 -1.77 12.24 -10.98
CA GLU A 12 -1.28 10.87 -10.78
C GLU A 12 -2.42 9.86 -10.73
N TYR A 13 -3.55 10.21 -10.13
CA TYR A 13 -4.71 9.33 -10.10
C TYR A 13 -5.25 9.07 -11.50
N LYS A 14 -5.38 10.12 -12.29
CA LYS A 14 -5.81 9.99 -13.69
C LYS A 14 -4.89 9.06 -14.46
N LYS A 15 -3.58 9.23 -14.30
CA LYS A 15 -2.58 8.39 -14.95
C LYS A 15 -2.67 6.94 -14.49
N LEU A 16 -2.90 6.72 -13.19
CA LEU A 16 -3.04 5.37 -12.64
C LEU A 16 -4.27 4.65 -13.20
N LEU A 17 -5.37 5.38 -13.43
CA LEU A 17 -6.56 4.81 -14.03
C LEU A 17 -6.34 4.45 -15.51
N GLU A 18 -5.54 5.24 -16.22
CA GLU A 18 -5.19 4.98 -17.62
C GLU A 18 -4.16 3.87 -17.78
N GLN A 19 -3.23 3.77 -16.85
CA GLN A 19 -2.13 2.80 -16.85
C GLN A 19 -2.04 2.12 -15.48
N PRO A 20 -2.94 1.18 -15.18
CA PRO A 20 -2.96 0.53 -13.87
C PRO A 20 -1.71 -0.32 -13.63
N VAL A 21 -1.31 -0.41 -12.36
CA VAL A 21 -0.24 -1.31 -11.94
C VAL A 21 -0.83 -2.72 -11.81
N PRO A 22 -0.21 -3.74 -12.42
CA PRO A 22 -0.72 -5.11 -12.30
C PRO A 22 -0.85 -5.55 -10.84
N LEU A 23 -1.96 -6.19 -10.50
CA LEU A 23 -2.28 -6.74 -9.18
C LEU A 23 -2.49 -5.69 -8.09
N ILE A 24 -2.56 -4.40 -8.44
CA ILE A 24 -2.76 -3.34 -7.46
C ILE A 24 -3.86 -2.42 -7.93
N VAL A 25 -4.81 -2.12 -7.05
CA VAL A 25 -5.76 -1.02 -7.24
C VAL A 25 -5.53 -0.01 -6.13
N ALA A 26 -5.67 1.28 -6.45
CA ALA A 26 -5.46 2.34 -5.48
C ALA A 26 -6.30 3.55 -5.85
N LYS A 27 -6.76 4.26 -4.83
CA LYS A 27 -7.53 5.49 -5.02
C LYS A 27 -7.42 6.38 -3.78
N PRO A 28 -7.55 7.70 -3.95
CA PRO A 28 -7.59 8.59 -2.79
C PRO A 28 -8.93 8.46 -2.07
N ALA A 29 -8.93 8.74 -0.78
CA ALA A 29 -10.16 8.86 -0.01
C ALA A 29 -10.97 10.03 -0.57
N GLU A 30 -12.30 9.88 -0.60
CA GLU A 30 -13.19 10.88 -1.18
C GLU A 30 -13.03 12.26 -0.53
N SER A 31 -12.84 12.28 0.79
CA SER A 31 -12.73 13.51 1.57
C SER A 31 -11.33 14.07 1.69
N ASN A 32 -10.29 13.35 1.23
CA ASN A 32 -8.91 13.77 1.45
C ASN A 32 -7.98 13.22 0.36
N ILE A 33 -7.56 14.09 -0.56
CA ILE A 33 -6.67 13.69 -1.66
C ILE A 33 -5.28 13.25 -1.18
N LEU A 34 -4.91 13.57 0.06
CA LEU A 34 -3.62 13.16 0.62
C LEU A 34 -3.65 11.75 1.21
N GLU A 35 -4.83 11.21 1.49
CA GLU A 35 -4.97 9.86 2.03
C GLU A 35 -5.37 8.90 0.93
N TRP A 36 -4.47 7.97 0.60
CA TRP A 36 -4.73 6.97 -0.43
C TRP A 36 -4.86 5.59 0.20
N HIS A 37 -5.72 4.79 -0.40
CA HIS A 37 -5.90 3.39 -0.03
C HIS A 37 -5.53 2.52 -1.22
N TYR A 38 -4.84 1.43 -0.97
CA TYR A 38 -4.48 0.46 -2.00
C TYR A 38 -4.92 -0.93 -1.59
N VAL A 39 -5.08 -1.80 -2.58
CA VAL A 39 -5.24 -3.24 -2.37
C VAL A 39 -4.28 -3.96 -3.31
N ILE A 40 -3.38 -4.74 -2.73
CA ILE A 40 -2.46 -5.60 -3.48
C ILE A 40 -3.05 -7.01 -3.48
N THR A 41 -3.17 -7.61 -4.66
CA THR A 41 -3.42 -9.04 -4.78
C THR A 41 -2.06 -9.74 -4.73
N GLY A 42 -1.92 -10.72 -3.86
CA GLY A 42 -0.64 -11.43 -3.72
C GLY A 42 -0.21 -12.07 -5.03
N PRO A 43 1.06 -11.86 -5.45
CA PRO A 43 1.54 -12.40 -6.72
C PRO A 43 1.57 -13.92 -6.73
N GLN A 44 1.30 -14.52 -7.91
CA GLN A 44 1.42 -15.97 -8.09
C GLN A 44 2.88 -16.40 -7.90
N ASP A 45 3.08 -17.65 -7.57
CA ASP A 45 4.39 -18.24 -7.28
C ASP A 45 5.06 -17.66 -6.02
N THR A 46 4.29 -17.05 -5.15
CA THR A 46 4.75 -16.58 -3.84
C THR A 46 3.79 -17.11 -2.77
N PRO A 47 4.21 -17.16 -1.49
CA PRO A 47 3.28 -17.59 -0.42
C PRO A 47 2.13 -16.61 -0.19
N TYR A 48 2.20 -15.41 -0.78
CA TYR A 48 1.14 -14.40 -0.72
C TYR A 48 0.04 -14.61 -1.76
N ALA A 49 0.22 -15.58 -2.67
CA ALA A 49 -0.67 -15.78 -3.83
C ALA A 49 -2.15 -15.74 -3.43
N ASP A 50 -2.94 -14.98 -4.20
CA ASP A 50 -4.38 -14.82 -4.04
C ASP A 50 -4.82 -14.11 -2.75
N GLY A 51 -3.88 -13.66 -1.93
CA GLY A 51 -4.20 -12.82 -0.77
C GLY A 51 -4.67 -11.44 -1.21
N GLN A 52 -5.46 -10.79 -0.37
CA GLN A 52 -5.99 -9.44 -0.61
C GLN A 52 -5.50 -8.53 0.50
N TYR A 53 -4.57 -7.63 0.18
CA TYR A 53 -3.88 -6.83 1.18
C TYR A 53 -4.17 -5.34 1.02
N HIS A 54 -4.96 -4.81 1.93
CA HIS A 54 -5.31 -3.40 1.99
C HIS A 54 -4.32 -2.65 2.87
N GLY A 55 -3.95 -1.44 2.43
CA GLY A 55 -3.15 -0.54 3.22
C GLY A 55 -3.35 0.90 2.79
N THR A 56 -2.52 1.78 3.33
CA THR A 56 -2.62 3.22 3.09
C THR A 56 -1.29 3.81 2.66
N VAL A 57 -1.38 4.86 1.84
CA VAL A 57 -0.26 5.74 1.51
C VAL A 57 -0.76 7.16 1.82
N VAL A 58 -0.19 7.79 2.84
CA VAL A 58 -0.60 9.12 3.27
C VAL A 58 0.48 10.10 2.86
N PHE A 59 0.11 11.03 1.98
CA PHE A 59 1.04 12.02 1.45
C PHE A 59 1.09 13.23 2.37
N PRO A 60 2.28 13.82 2.57
CA PRO A 60 2.38 15.05 3.35
C PRO A 60 1.91 16.24 2.52
N ARG A 61 1.64 17.34 3.20
CA ARG A 61 1.23 18.60 2.53
C ARG A 61 2.31 19.09 1.57
N GLU A 62 3.57 18.74 1.85
CA GLU A 62 4.75 19.13 1.06
C GLU A 62 4.99 18.22 -0.15
N TYR A 63 4.15 17.19 -0.35
CA TYR A 63 4.29 16.34 -1.54
C TYR A 63 4.23 17.19 -2.83
N PRO A 64 5.06 17.00 -3.82
CA PRO A 64 6.01 15.89 -4.04
C PRO A 64 7.42 16.12 -3.48
N PHE A 65 7.63 17.12 -2.64
CA PHE A 65 8.96 17.44 -2.10
C PHE A 65 9.34 16.59 -0.91
N GLN A 66 8.37 15.96 -0.28
CA GLN A 66 8.59 15.05 0.85
C GLN A 66 7.88 13.72 0.58
N PRO A 67 8.42 12.61 1.11
CA PRO A 67 7.84 11.27 0.86
C PRO A 67 6.61 10.98 1.72
N PRO A 68 5.81 9.99 1.27
CA PRO A 68 4.61 9.57 2.02
C PRO A 68 4.92 8.60 3.15
N THR A 69 3.91 8.42 4.01
CA THR A 69 3.87 7.38 5.03
C THR A 69 3.11 6.17 4.48
N ILE A 70 3.72 4.99 4.57
CA ILE A 70 3.17 3.75 4.00
C ILE A 70 2.84 2.76 5.12
N ARG A 71 1.63 2.19 5.08
CA ARG A 71 1.19 1.17 6.03
C ARG A 71 0.44 0.06 5.31
N MET A 72 0.48 -1.16 5.88
CA MET A 72 -0.43 -2.22 5.48
C MET A 72 -1.35 -2.53 6.66
N ILE A 73 -2.64 -2.58 6.39
CA ILE A 73 -3.67 -2.78 7.43
C ILE A 73 -4.01 -4.27 7.55
N THR A 74 -4.23 -4.95 6.44
CA THR A 74 -4.55 -6.38 6.42
C THR A 74 -3.38 -7.20 6.96
N PRO A 75 -3.60 -8.09 7.92
CA PRO A 75 -2.55 -8.98 8.40
C PRO A 75 -1.98 -9.83 7.25
N SER A 76 -0.66 -9.87 7.13
CA SER A 76 0.01 -10.53 6.02
C SER A 76 1.08 -11.54 6.45
N GLY A 77 1.52 -11.46 7.70
CA GLY A 77 2.69 -12.21 8.15
C GLY A 77 4.02 -11.56 7.75
N ARG A 78 3.98 -10.51 6.93
CA ARG A 78 5.17 -9.77 6.49
C ARG A 78 5.34 -8.47 7.26
N PHE A 79 4.28 -7.68 7.36
CA PHE A 79 4.29 -6.36 8.00
C PHE A 79 3.47 -6.38 9.27
N VAL A 80 3.86 -5.54 10.23
CA VAL A 80 3.05 -5.32 11.44
C VAL A 80 1.84 -4.49 11.04
N PRO A 81 0.61 -5.02 11.24
CA PRO A 81 -0.59 -4.30 10.79
C PRO A 81 -0.67 -2.88 11.37
N GLY A 82 -0.90 -1.91 10.49
CA GLY A 82 -1.08 -0.51 10.89
C GLY A 82 0.18 0.26 11.23
N GLN A 83 1.36 -0.36 11.20
CA GLN A 83 2.61 0.34 11.49
C GLN A 83 3.26 0.90 10.22
N ARG A 84 4.00 1.99 10.37
CA ARG A 84 4.77 2.59 9.27
C ARG A 84 5.83 1.60 8.78
N ILE A 85 5.92 1.48 7.46
CA ILE A 85 6.89 0.60 6.79
C ILE A 85 8.06 1.43 6.31
N CYS A 86 9.29 0.99 6.64
CA CYS A 86 10.51 1.64 6.19
C CYS A 86 10.91 1.14 4.81
N LEU A 87 10.67 1.99 3.80
CA LEU A 87 11.15 1.79 2.43
C LEU A 87 12.00 2.98 2.03
N SER A 88 12.80 2.85 0.96
CA SER A 88 13.56 3.98 0.42
C SER A 88 12.66 5.14 -0.02
N MET A 89 11.40 4.85 -0.35
CA MET A 89 10.39 5.81 -0.80
C MET A 89 9.44 6.26 0.29
N SER A 90 9.70 5.89 1.56
CA SER A 90 8.84 6.26 2.67
C SER A 90 9.41 7.44 3.47
N ASP A 91 8.61 7.92 4.42
CA ASP A 91 8.97 9.04 5.28
C ASP A 91 10.12 8.75 6.27
N PHE A 92 10.59 7.50 6.32
CA PHE A 92 11.80 7.15 7.09
C PHE A 92 13.09 7.66 6.43
N HIS A 93 13.05 7.92 5.12
CA HIS A 93 14.25 8.28 4.36
C HIS A 93 13.99 9.50 3.46
N PRO A 94 13.67 10.66 4.06
CA PRO A 94 13.42 11.86 3.25
C PRO A 94 14.64 12.28 2.41
N GLU A 95 15.86 11.94 2.87
CA GLU A 95 17.11 12.26 2.17
C GLU A 95 17.27 11.49 0.85
N SER A 96 16.63 10.33 0.70
CA SER A 96 16.70 9.53 -0.52
C SER A 96 15.49 9.71 -1.43
N TRP A 97 14.53 10.54 -1.03
CA TRP A 97 13.33 10.77 -1.83
C TRP A 97 13.66 11.46 -3.16
N ASN A 98 13.10 10.94 -4.23
CA ASN A 98 13.27 11.49 -5.58
C ASN A 98 11.96 12.11 -6.07
N LEU A 99 12.01 13.36 -6.49
CA LEU A 99 10.83 14.09 -6.96
C LEU A 99 10.14 13.46 -8.17
N ALA A 100 10.85 12.64 -8.92
CA ALA A 100 10.29 11.93 -10.07
C ALA A 100 9.43 10.72 -9.68
N TRP A 101 9.54 10.26 -8.45
CA TRP A 101 8.73 9.14 -7.96
C TRP A 101 7.27 9.58 -7.79
N ASN A 102 6.37 8.64 -7.99
CA ASN A 102 4.94 8.90 -7.97
C ASN A 102 4.20 7.71 -7.30
N VAL A 103 2.87 7.78 -7.27
CA VAL A 103 2.05 6.74 -6.64
C VAL A 103 2.34 5.36 -7.25
N SER A 104 2.43 5.26 -8.58
CA SER A 104 2.74 3.99 -9.26
C SER A 104 4.08 3.43 -8.85
N THR A 105 5.11 4.29 -8.78
CA THR A 105 6.46 3.89 -8.37
C THR A 105 6.46 3.36 -6.93
N ILE A 106 5.77 4.08 -6.04
CA ILE A 106 5.66 3.70 -4.63
C ILE A 106 4.99 2.33 -4.49
N LEU A 107 3.87 2.13 -5.18
CA LEU A 107 3.11 0.88 -5.09
C LEU A 107 3.89 -0.31 -5.65
N LYS A 108 4.61 -0.12 -6.76
CA LYS A 108 5.49 -1.16 -7.32
C LYS A 108 6.61 -1.51 -6.36
N ALA A 109 7.22 -0.50 -5.73
CA ALA A 109 8.29 -0.72 -4.76
C ALA A 109 7.78 -1.49 -3.54
N LEU A 110 6.60 -1.15 -3.05
CA LEU A 110 5.97 -1.85 -1.93
C LEU A 110 5.68 -3.31 -2.28
N GLN A 111 5.15 -3.57 -3.47
CA GLN A 111 4.87 -4.92 -3.94
C GLN A 111 6.15 -5.76 -3.99
N SER A 112 7.22 -5.22 -4.53
CA SER A 112 8.52 -5.91 -4.60
C SER A 112 9.08 -6.18 -3.21
N PHE A 113 9.00 -5.19 -2.32
CA PHE A 113 9.49 -5.31 -0.95
C PHE A 113 8.71 -6.34 -0.15
N MET A 114 7.40 -6.43 -0.41
CA MET A 114 6.54 -7.40 0.28
C MET A 114 7.01 -8.83 0.06
N VAL A 115 7.39 -9.17 -1.17
CA VAL A 115 7.73 -10.55 -1.54
C VAL A 115 9.20 -10.90 -1.30
N ASP A 116 10.04 -9.93 -0.91
CA ASP A 116 11.41 -10.24 -0.55
C ASP A 116 11.52 -10.46 0.97
N ASP A 117 12.70 -10.86 1.44
CA ASP A 117 12.90 -11.22 2.84
C ASP A 117 13.69 -10.18 3.63
N GLU A 118 13.92 -9.00 3.07
CA GLU A 118 14.74 -7.98 3.69
C GLU A 118 14.06 -7.43 4.95
N PRO A 119 14.74 -7.47 6.12
CA PRO A 119 14.16 -6.90 7.34
C PRO A 119 14.19 -5.37 7.30
N ALA A 120 13.18 -4.74 7.89
CA ALA A 120 13.11 -3.30 8.03
C ALA A 120 12.15 -2.95 9.16
N THR A 121 12.15 -1.69 9.58
CA THR A 121 11.18 -1.19 10.55
C THR A 121 9.76 -1.34 9.98
N GLY A 122 8.85 -1.85 10.79
CA GLY A 122 7.48 -2.14 10.36
C GLY A 122 7.28 -3.55 9.83
N CYS A 123 8.37 -4.31 9.68
CA CYS A 123 8.29 -5.71 9.28
C CYS A 123 8.29 -6.63 10.51
N LEU A 124 7.60 -7.74 10.37
CA LEU A 124 7.70 -8.85 11.33
C LEU A 124 9.00 -9.61 11.04
N VAL A 125 9.49 -10.37 12.04
CA VAL A 125 10.54 -11.34 11.76
C VAL A 125 10.01 -12.32 10.70
N LYS A 126 10.92 -12.86 9.89
CA LYS A 126 10.51 -13.74 8.79
C LYS A 126 9.69 -14.93 9.31
N GLN A 127 8.54 -15.14 8.69
CA GLN A 127 7.63 -16.25 9.00
C GLN A 127 7.78 -17.36 7.98
N ASP A 128 7.42 -18.59 8.38
CA ASP A 128 7.37 -19.72 7.45
C ASP A 128 6.32 -19.46 6.35
N ASP A 129 6.56 -20.03 5.17
CA ASP A 129 5.63 -19.91 4.05
C ASP A 129 4.22 -20.38 4.40
N GLN A 130 4.10 -21.43 5.22
CA GLN A 130 2.80 -21.94 5.66
C GLN A 130 2.01 -20.91 6.46
N VAL A 131 2.69 -20.13 7.30
CA VAL A 131 2.08 -19.06 8.09
C VAL A 131 1.58 -17.95 7.14
N ILE A 132 2.43 -17.54 6.20
CA ILE A 132 2.08 -16.50 5.22
C ILE A 132 0.90 -16.97 4.36
N MET A 133 0.90 -18.21 3.90
CA MET A 133 -0.21 -18.78 3.13
C MET A 133 -1.51 -18.79 3.92
N SER A 134 -1.44 -19.04 5.23
CA SER A 134 -2.61 -19.00 6.11
C SER A 134 -3.21 -17.60 6.16
N PHE A 135 -2.37 -16.55 6.29
CA PHE A 135 -2.84 -15.17 6.24
C PHE A 135 -3.46 -14.84 4.88
N ALA A 136 -2.85 -15.31 3.79
CA ALA A 136 -3.37 -15.07 2.45
C ALA A 136 -4.79 -15.65 2.31
N LYS A 137 -5.00 -16.86 2.77
CA LYS A 137 -6.31 -17.53 2.72
C LYS A 137 -7.39 -16.78 3.52
N GLN A 138 -7.01 -16.17 4.63
CA GLN A 138 -7.93 -15.48 5.53
C GLN A 138 -8.17 -14.03 5.15
N SER A 139 -7.34 -13.47 4.28
CA SER A 139 -7.30 -12.02 4.05
C SER A 139 -8.60 -11.42 3.54
N LYS A 140 -9.26 -12.06 2.58
CA LYS A 140 -10.54 -11.55 2.03
C LYS A 140 -11.62 -11.54 3.09
N HIS A 141 -11.72 -12.60 3.87
CA HIS A 141 -12.71 -12.68 4.94
C HIS A 141 -12.42 -11.64 6.02
N TRP A 142 -11.16 -11.48 6.40
CA TRP A 142 -10.77 -10.49 7.38
C TRP A 142 -11.11 -9.07 6.92
N ASN A 143 -10.81 -8.75 5.66
CA ASN A 143 -11.15 -7.44 5.09
C ASN A 143 -12.66 -7.20 5.09
N ALA A 144 -13.45 -8.23 4.73
CA ALA A 144 -14.89 -8.10 4.64
C ALA A 144 -15.59 -7.98 6.00
N THR A 145 -15.00 -8.57 7.06
CA THR A 145 -15.66 -8.64 8.38
C THR A 145 -15.05 -7.69 9.41
N SER A 146 -13.75 -7.46 9.36
CA SER A 146 -13.02 -6.76 10.43
C SER A 146 -12.36 -5.45 10.00
N ASN A 147 -12.32 -5.16 8.71
CA ASN A 147 -11.61 -4.00 8.18
C ASN A 147 -12.59 -2.92 7.73
N GLN A 148 -12.92 -2.00 8.65
CA GLN A 148 -13.90 -0.95 8.38
C GLN A 148 -13.44 -0.01 7.26
N GLN A 149 -12.16 0.32 7.20
CA GLN A 149 -11.62 1.19 6.16
C GLN A 149 -11.73 0.52 4.78
N PHE A 150 -11.44 -0.76 4.71
CA PHE A 150 -11.59 -1.51 3.46
C PHE A 150 -13.05 -1.51 2.99
N LYS A 151 -13.98 -1.78 3.89
CA LYS A 151 -15.40 -1.80 3.55
C LYS A 151 -15.88 -0.45 3.02
N ALA A 152 -15.39 0.64 3.60
CA ALA A 152 -15.76 1.99 3.17
C ALA A 152 -15.13 2.35 1.82
N GLN A 153 -13.87 2.00 1.60
CA GLN A 153 -13.13 2.41 0.42
C GLN A 153 -13.31 1.50 -0.79
N PHE A 154 -13.51 0.21 -0.58
CA PHE A 154 -13.57 -0.79 -1.63
C PHE A 154 -14.80 -1.70 -1.53
N PRO A 155 -16.03 -1.10 -1.44
CA PRO A 155 -17.24 -1.95 -1.39
C PRO A 155 -17.38 -2.85 -2.62
N GLU A 156 -16.83 -2.43 -3.77
CA GLU A 156 -16.84 -3.21 -5.01
C GLU A 156 -15.97 -4.48 -4.93
N LEU A 157 -15.06 -4.56 -3.97
CA LEU A 157 -14.22 -5.74 -3.77
C LEU A 157 -14.75 -6.69 -2.71
N MET A 158 -15.91 -6.39 -2.13
CA MET A 158 -16.53 -7.23 -1.11
C MET A 158 -17.43 -8.27 -1.77
N LEU A 159 -16.91 -9.45 -1.97
CA LEU A 159 -17.65 -10.54 -2.59
C LEU A 159 -17.83 -11.72 -1.64
#